data_b26eb986a337be34ac5e5819312da292
#
_entry.id   b26eb986a337be34ac5e5819312da292
#
_cell.length_a   1.000
_cell.length_b   1.000
_cell.length_c   1.000
_cell.angle_alpha   90.00
_cell.angle_beta   90.00
_cell.angle_gamma   90.00
#
_symmetry.space_group_name_H-M   'P 1'
#
loop_
_entity.id
_entity.type
_entity.pdbx_description
1 polymer ?
#
loop_
_entity_poly.entity_id
_entity_poly.type
_entity_poly.pdbx_seq_one_letter_code
_entity_poly.pdbx_strand_id
1 'polypeptide(L)'
;KYSEGLPGARYYGGNENVDVIENMCIDRARAAFRLSADKWGVNCQPYSGSPANMAVYTGLLQPHDRIMGLDLPHGGHLTHGFYTAKKRISASSIYFESLPYRLNEKTGYIDYDKLEENAMLFKPKLIIAGGSAYPREWDYKRFRAICDKIGAYMMVDMAHISGLVAGAVVDSPFDYADVVTSTTHKTLRGPRSGIIFFRKGKKENGEEYDLEARINQAVFPALQGGPHNHTIAALCVALKQANTPEFKTYAQQVKKNADAMAKRMVSKGLTLISGGTENHLILCDLRPEGLTGSKAEKVFELASITLNKNSVAGDTSALMPGGVRIGTAALTSRGFMEADFEAVADLIHEGIQIAIRVQEKSGKALKDFIPALEGNAEIAALKAKAEALATSKPMPGFDTAGFTL
;
A
#
# COMPACT_ATOMS: atom_id res chain seq x y z
N LYS A 1 17.99 11.84 22.08
CA LYS A 1 17.33 12.95 22.75
C LYS A 1 15.85 12.68 22.90
N TYR A 2 15.28 12.90 24.08
CA TYR A 2 13.83 12.89 24.28
C TYR A 2 13.22 14.14 23.64
N SER A 3 12.19 13.94 22.82
CA SER A 3 11.57 15.00 22.01
C SER A 3 10.04 14.88 21.93
N GLU A 4 9.44 14.37 23.00
CA GLU A 4 8.00 14.26 23.14
C GLU A 4 7.31 15.62 22.97
N GLY A 5 6.18 15.63 22.27
CA GLY A 5 5.45 16.84 21.89
C GLY A 5 5.71 17.24 20.43
N LEU A 6 5.34 18.45 20.08
CA LEU A 6 5.48 19.02 18.74
C LEU A 6 6.60 20.06 18.69
N PRO A 7 7.13 20.40 17.52
CA PRO A 7 8.06 21.52 17.37
C PRO A 7 7.53 22.78 18.05
N GLY A 8 8.39 23.42 18.86
CA GLY A 8 8.03 24.59 19.66
C GLY A 8 7.21 24.34 20.92
N ALA A 9 6.73 23.09 21.13
CA ALA A 9 5.93 22.68 22.29
C ALA A 9 6.37 21.30 22.83
N ARG A 10 7.68 21.10 22.97
CA ARG A 10 8.25 19.86 23.51
C ARG A 10 8.11 19.78 25.02
N TYR A 11 7.90 18.57 25.53
CA TYR A 11 7.89 18.32 26.97
C TYR A 11 9.29 18.54 27.60
N TYR A 12 10.36 18.19 26.87
CA TYR A 12 11.75 18.37 27.29
C TYR A 12 12.42 19.53 26.56
N GLY A 13 13.26 20.31 27.27
CA GLY A 13 14.06 21.39 26.70
C GLY A 13 15.22 20.88 25.81
N GLY A 14 15.87 21.80 25.08
CA GLY A 14 17.05 21.52 24.25
C GLY A 14 16.70 20.73 22.96
N ASN A 15 15.57 21.01 22.33
CA ASN A 15 15.10 20.36 21.11
C ASN A 15 15.12 21.29 19.89
N GLU A 16 15.77 22.43 19.95
CA GLU A 16 15.77 23.46 18.90
C GLU A 16 16.20 22.89 17.54
N ASN A 17 17.26 22.07 17.52
CA ASN A 17 17.74 21.43 16.30
C ASN A 17 16.82 20.30 15.82
N VAL A 18 16.17 19.57 16.73
CA VAL A 18 15.18 18.55 16.41
C VAL A 18 13.94 19.21 15.80
N ASP A 19 13.51 20.36 16.33
CA ASP A 19 12.40 21.14 15.80
C ASP A 19 12.66 21.59 14.36
N VAL A 20 13.88 22.02 14.05
CA VAL A 20 14.29 22.39 12.68
C VAL A 20 14.14 21.19 11.73
N ILE A 21 14.59 20.00 12.14
CA ILE A 21 14.50 18.78 11.33
C ILE A 21 13.02 18.41 11.08
N GLU A 22 12.21 18.42 12.13
CA GLU A 22 10.80 18.02 12.04
C GLU A 22 9.98 19.04 11.23
N ASN A 23 10.18 20.34 11.45
CA ASN A 23 9.55 21.39 10.65
C ASN A 23 9.91 21.28 9.16
N MET A 24 11.20 21.06 8.85
CA MET A 24 11.64 20.84 7.49
C MET A 24 11.00 19.58 6.86
N CYS A 25 10.81 18.52 7.63
CA CYS A 25 10.11 17.32 7.18
C CYS A 25 8.65 17.63 6.84
N ILE A 26 7.95 18.36 7.70
CA ILE A 26 6.57 18.81 7.52
C ILE A 26 6.44 19.67 6.24
N ASP A 27 7.32 20.63 6.05
CA ASP A 27 7.31 21.52 4.88
C ASP A 27 7.57 20.74 3.60
N ARG A 28 8.55 19.85 3.59
CA ARG A 28 8.85 18.99 2.45
C ARG A 28 7.72 18.02 2.13
N ALA A 29 7.00 17.53 3.14
CA ALA A 29 5.83 16.69 2.95
C ALA A 29 4.72 17.48 2.25
N ARG A 30 4.41 18.69 2.71
CA ARG A 30 3.45 19.55 2.02
C ARG A 30 3.86 19.84 0.57
N ALA A 31 5.12 20.18 0.35
CA ALA A 31 5.64 20.45 -0.99
C ALA A 31 5.53 19.22 -1.91
N ALA A 32 5.91 18.02 -1.43
CA ALA A 32 5.87 16.79 -2.22
C ALA A 32 4.45 16.45 -2.73
N PHE A 33 3.45 16.79 -1.95
CA PHE A 33 2.05 16.58 -2.31
C PHE A 33 1.33 17.85 -2.78
N ARG A 34 2.06 18.97 -3.00
CA ARG A 34 1.53 20.25 -3.52
C ARG A 34 0.44 20.85 -2.62
N LEU A 35 0.64 20.77 -1.31
CA LEU A 35 -0.31 21.21 -0.29
C LEU A 35 0.07 22.57 0.28
N SER A 36 -0.92 23.44 0.47
CA SER A 36 -0.73 24.71 1.16
C SER A 36 -0.82 24.55 2.68
N ALA A 37 -0.04 25.33 3.41
CA ALA A 37 0.08 25.24 4.87
C ALA A 37 -1.17 25.75 5.62
N ASP A 38 -1.97 26.58 4.99
CA ASP A 38 -3.26 27.07 5.50
C ASP A 38 -4.38 26.02 5.44
N LYS A 39 -4.28 25.06 4.51
CA LYS A 39 -5.30 24.02 4.31
C LYS A 39 -4.91 22.66 4.85
N TRP A 40 -3.62 22.39 5.04
CA TRP A 40 -3.14 21.07 5.42
C TRP A 40 -2.07 21.12 6.50
N GLY A 41 -2.34 20.41 7.60
CA GLY A 41 -1.37 20.08 8.62
C GLY A 41 -0.75 18.70 8.37
N VAL A 42 0.39 18.45 8.97
CA VAL A 42 1.16 17.21 8.83
C VAL A 42 1.69 16.76 10.19
N ASN A 43 1.52 15.48 10.50
CA ASN A 43 2.22 14.84 11.60
C ASN A 43 3.11 13.72 11.04
N CYS A 44 4.43 13.83 11.21
CA CYS A 44 5.42 12.87 10.71
C CYS A 44 5.98 11.95 11.82
N GLN A 45 5.35 11.92 12.99
CA GLN A 45 5.80 11.13 14.14
C GLN A 45 5.28 9.68 14.20
N PRO A 46 4.21 9.24 13.47
CA PRO A 46 3.79 7.84 13.52
C PRO A 46 4.93 6.88 13.14
N TYR A 47 5.12 5.83 13.94
CA TYR A 47 6.22 4.88 13.74
C TYR A 47 6.05 4.01 12.50
N SER A 48 4.82 3.82 12.02
CA SER A 48 4.50 3.07 10.79
C SER A 48 3.06 3.37 10.36
N GLY A 49 2.60 2.72 9.26
CA GLY A 49 1.25 2.90 8.72
C GLY A 49 0.14 2.48 9.69
N SER A 50 0.29 1.33 10.36
CA SER A 50 -0.73 0.86 11.32
C SER A 50 -0.90 1.80 12.51
N PRO A 51 0.17 2.30 13.18
CA PRO A 51 0.06 3.35 14.17
C PRO A 51 -0.53 4.66 13.63
N ALA A 52 -0.20 5.05 12.39
CA ALA A 52 -0.79 6.24 11.77
C ALA A 52 -2.31 6.12 11.62
N ASN A 53 -2.79 4.99 11.09
CA ASN A 53 -4.22 4.73 10.96
C ASN A 53 -4.91 4.69 12.32
N MET A 54 -4.29 4.02 13.29
CA MET A 54 -4.86 3.95 14.65
C MET A 54 -4.91 5.32 15.33
N ALA A 55 -3.92 6.19 15.08
CA ALA A 55 -3.94 7.56 15.59
C ALA A 55 -5.10 8.38 15.00
N VAL A 56 -5.39 8.21 13.71
CA VAL A 56 -6.57 8.84 13.08
C VAL A 56 -7.87 8.34 13.74
N TYR A 57 -8.01 7.04 13.93
CA TYR A 57 -9.21 6.49 14.59
C TYR A 57 -9.35 6.99 16.03
N THR A 58 -8.27 6.96 16.80
CA THR A 58 -8.25 7.44 18.20
C THR A 58 -8.58 8.93 18.28
N GLY A 59 -8.12 9.73 17.32
CA GLY A 59 -8.41 11.17 17.28
C GLY A 59 -9.82 11.51 16.85
N LEU A 60 -10.42 10.74 15.95
CA LEU A 60 -11.70 11.10 15.32
C LEU A 60 -12.91 10.33 15.84
N LEU A 61 -12.71 9.18 16.46
CA LEU A 61 -13.76 8.24 16.83
C LEU A 61 -13.77 7.97 18.33
N GLN A 62 -14.90 7.48 18.81
CA GLN A 62 -15.04 6.87 20.13
C GLN A 62 -15.06 5.34 19.98
N PRO A 63 -14.74 4.58 21.05
CA PRO A 63 -14.93 3.13 21.05
C PRO A 63 -16.34 2.76 20.55
N HIS A 64 -16.44 1.70 19.76
CA HIS A 64 -17.67 1.23 19.10
C HIS A 64 -18.24 2.14 18.01
N ASP A 65 -17.61 3.26 17.67
CA ASP A 65 -17.99 3.98 16.47
C ASP A 65 -17.80 3.11 15.22
N ARG A 66 -18.62 3.34 14.20
CA ARG A 66 -18.68 2.52 12.99
C ARG A 66 -17.71 3.02 11.93
N ILE A 67 -16.98 2.08 11.33
CA ILE A 67 -16.05 2.34 10.23
C ILE A 67 -16.35 1.43 9.03
N MET A 68 -16.02 1.91 7.84
CA MET A 68 -16.04 1.09 6.62
C MET A 68 -14.71 1.20 5.89
N GLY A 69 -14.16 0.06 5.46
CA GLY A 69 -12.94 -0.03 4.65
C GLY A 69 -13.04 -1.18 3.65
N LEU A 70 -12.13 -1.23 2.69
CA LEU A 70 -12.08 -2.34 1.73
C LEU A 70 -11.75 -3.65 2.48
N ASP A 71 -12.51 -4.70 2.19
CA ASP A 71 -12.31 -6.03 2.79
C ASP A 71 -10.89 -6.57 2.47
N LEU A 72 -10.23 -7.17 3.45
CA LEU A 72 -8.86 -7.69 3.28
C LEU A 72 -8.74 -8.70 2.11
N PRO A 73 -9.66 -9.69 1.94
CA PRO A 73 -9.61 -10.59 0.79
C PRO A 73 -9.80 -9.89 -0.56
N HIS A 74 -10.37 -8.70 -0.57
CA HIS A 74 -10.59 -7.88 -1.75
C HIS A 74 -9.52 -6.80 -1.96
N GLY A 75 -8.42 -6.87 -1.21
CA GLY A 75 -7.28 -5.97 -1.35
C GLY A 75 -7.15 -4.88 -0.29
N GLY A 76 -7.99 -4.86 0.74
CA GLY A 76 -7.90 -3.93 1.87
C GLY A 76 -6.64 -4.15 2.73
N HIS A 77 -6.46 -3.30 3.72
CA HIS A 77 -5.41 -3.47 4.73
C HIS A 77 -6.00 -3.98 6.04
N LEU A 78 -5.20 -4.70 6.84
CA LEU A 78 -5.63 -5.21 8.16
C LEU A 78 -6.25 -4.11 9.03
N THR A 79 -5.65 -2.92 9.06
CA THR A 79 -6.11 -1.80 9.89
C THR A 79 -7.37 -1.12 9.37
N HIS A 80 -7.95 -1.56 8.27
CA HIS A 80 -9.22 -1.05 7.75
C HIS A 80 -10.43 -1.77 8.34
N GLY A 81 -10.27 -2.36 9.54
CA GLY A 81 -11.36 -2.99 10.30
C GLY A 81 -11.49 -4.49 10.08
N PHE A 82 -10.42 -5.19 9.65
CA PHE A 82 -10.50 -6.61 9.30
C PHE A 82 -10.83 -7.51 10.49
N TYR A 83 -11.81 -8.37 10.28
CA TYR A 83 -12.21 -9.47 11.16
C TYR A 83 -12.66 -10.69 10.35
N THR A 84 -12.74 -11.83 11.01
CA THR A 84 -13.33 -13.06 10.46
C THR A 84 -14.60 -13.39 11.23
N ALA A 85 -15.43 -14.29 10.70
CA ALA A 85 -16.63 -14.77 11.40
C ALA A 85 -16.33 -15.34 12.81
N LYS A 86 -15.09 -15.79 13.03
CA LYS A 86 -14.69 -16.43 14.31
C LYS A 86 -13.88 -15.50 15.23
N LYS A 87 -13.27 -14.43 14.70
CA LYS A 87 -12.32 -13.63 15.49
C LYS A 87 -12.18 -12.20 14.96
N ARG A 88 -12.13 -11.22 15.87
CA ARG A 88 -11.62 -9.87 15.63
C ARG A 88 -10.09 -9.95 15.48
N ILE A 89 -9.57 -9.57 14.32
CA ILE A 89 -8.13 -9.73 13.99
C ILE A 89 -7.38 -8.42 14.20
N SER A 90 -7.82 -7.36 13.56
CA SER A 90 -7.21 -6.05 13.69
C SER A 90 -7.70 -5.32 14.94
N ALA A 91 -6.83 -4.53 15.58
CA ALA A 91 -7.22 -3.65 16.67
C ALA A 91 -8.37 -2.72 16.24
N SER A 92 -8.39 -2.27 14.99
CA SER A 92 -9.48 -1.47 14.44
C SER A 92 -10.82 -2.18 14.42
N SER A 93 -10.83 -3.51 14.38
CA SER A 93 -12.07 -4.30 14.51
C SER A 93 -12.39 -4.69 15.96
N ILE A 94 -11.43 -4.54 16.88
CA ILE A 94 -11.65 -4.77 18.32
C ILE A 94 -12.33 -3.57 18.96
N TYR A 95 -11.83 -2.37 18.67
CA TYR A 95 -12.29 -1.13 19.30
C TYR A 95 -13.44 -0.43 18.56
N PHE A 96 -13.60 -0.71 17.25
CA PHE A 96 -14.62 -0.08 16.40
C PHE A 96 -15.51 -1.15 15.74
N GLU A 97 -16.75 -0.76 15.41
CA GLU A 97 -17.63 -1.65 14.65
C GLU A 97 -17.34 -1.47 13.15
N SER A 98 -16.97 -2.56 12.49
CA SER A 98 -16.51 -2.55 11.11
C SER A 98 -17.45 -3.28 10.18
N LEU A 99 -17.82 -2.63 9.06
CA LEU A 99 -18.51 -3.27 7.93
C LEU A 99 -17.66 -3.06 6.67
N PRO A 100 -17.06 -4.10 6.09
CA PRO A 100 -16.24 -3.93 4.90
C PRO A 100 -17.10 -3.69 3.65
N TYR A 101 -16.59 -2.87 2.72
CA TYR A 101 -17.05 -2.86 1.34
C TYR A 101 -16.16 -3.75 0.47
N ARG A 102 -16.64 -4.12 -0.73
CA ARG A 102 -16.03 -5.16 -1.54
C ARG A 102 -15.92 -4.76 -3.01
N LEU A 103 -15.12 -5.53 -3.73
CA LEU A 103 -15.09 -5.48 -5.18
C LEU A 103 -16.31 -6.23 -5.74
N ASN A 104 -16.77 -5.81 -6.91
CA ASN A 104 -17.60 -6.64 -7.75
C ASN A 104 -16.76 -7.79 -8.33
N GLU A 105 -17.10 -9.03 -8.00
CA GLU A 105 -16.29 -10.21 -8.34
C GLU A 105 -16.18 -10.45 -9.86
N LYS A 106 -17.13 -9.95 -10.65
CA LYS A 106 -17.12 -10.10 -12.10
C LYS A 106 -16.18 -9.11 -12.78
N THR A 107 -16.10 -7.88 -12.25
CA THR A 107 -15.34 -6.80 -12.87
C THR A 107 -13.99 -6.57 -12.22
N GLY A 108 -13.82 -6.97 -10.95
CA GLY A 108 -12.63 -6.68 -10.16
C GLY A 108 -12.50 -5.21 -9.71
N TYR A 109 -13.54 -4.38 -9.93
CA TYR A 109 -13.59 -2.99 -9.47
C TYR A 109 -14.38 -2.87 -8.17
N ILE A 110 -14.14 -1.80 -7.42
CA ILE A 110 -14.94 -1.47 -6.22
C ILE A 110 -16.42 -1.32 -6.66
N ASP A 111 -17.30 -1.98 -5.93
CA ASP A 111 -18.74 -1.85 -6.10
C ASP A 111 -19.25 -0.60 -5.35
N TYR A 112 -19.14 0.55 -6.01
CA TYR A 112 -19.51 1.84 -5.41
C TYR A 112 -21.01 1.95 -5.09
N ASP A 113 -21.89 1.29 -5.86
CA ASP A 113 -23.32 1.30 -5.62
C ASP A 113 -23.64 0.53 -4.34
N LYS A 114 -23.02 -0.63 -4.17
CA LYS A 114 -23.15 -1.44 -2.96
C LYS A 114 -22.48 -0.77 -1.74
N LEU A 115 -21.35 -0.10 -1.94
CA LEU A 115 -20.74 0.73 -0.90
C LEU A 115 -21.71 1.81 -0.40
N GLU A 116 -22.33 2.54 -1.33
CA GLU A 116 -23.28 3.61 -0.97
C GLU A 116 -24.50 3.05 -0.24
N GLU A 117 -25.14 1.99 -0.76
CA GLU A 117 -26.26 1.31 -0.11
C GLU A 117 -25.92 0.91 1.33
N ASN A 118 -24.77 0.23 1.52
CA ASN A 118 -24.32 -0.22 2.83
C ASN A 118 -23.99 0.96 3.76
N ALA A 119 -23.38 2.03 3.24
CA ALA A 119 -23.05 3.21 4.03
C ALA A 119 -24.32 3.93 4.52
N MET A 120 -25.35 4.01 3.71
CA MET A 120 -26.64 4.61 4.10
C MET A 120 -27.36 3.82 5.20
N LEU A 121 -27.22 2.48 5.21
CA LEU A 121 -27.79 1.61 6.24
C LEU A 121 -26.93 1.58 7.52
N PHE A 122 -25.65 1.37 7.36
CA PHE A 122 -24.71 1.20 8.47
C PHE A 122 -24.33 2.51 9.15
N LYS A 123 -24.37 3.63 8.40
CA LYS A 123 -24.01 5.00 8.85
C LYS A 123 -22.68 5.04 9.59
N PRO A 124 -21.57 4.69 8.94
CA PRO A 124 -20.24 4.78 9.54
C PRO A 124 -19.90 6.25 9.83
N LYS A 125 -19.12 6.50 10.87
CA LYS A 125 -18.54 7.83 11.14
C LYS A 125 -17.28 8.10 10.31
N LEU A 126 -16.67 7.05 9.76
CA LEU A 126 -15.48 7.17 8.94
C LEU A 126 -15.49 6.08 7.85
N ILE A 127 -15.23 6.51 6.61
CA ILE A 127 -15.01 5.62 5.47
C ILE A 127 -13.56 5.74 5.02
N ILE A 128 -12.90 4.59 4.80
CA ILE A 128 -11.49 4.48 4.43
C ILE A 128 -11.40 4.11 2.95
N ALA A 129 -10.85 4.99 2.13
CA ALA A 129 -10.44 4.67 0.76
C ALA A 129 -8.96 4.34 0.76
N GLY A 130 -8.60 3.11 0.41
CA GLY A 130 -7.23 2.64 0.40
C GLY A 130 -7.13 1.12 0.43
N GLY A 131 -6.02 0.59 -0.08
CA GLY A 131 -5.83 -0.85 -0.13
C GLY A 131 -4.39 -1.25 -0.40
N SER A 132 -4.11 -2.52 -0.09
CA SER A 132 -2.80 -3.15 -0.26
C SER A 132 -2.65 -3.89 -1.59
N ALA A 133 -3.77 -4.23 -2.24
CA ALA A 133 -3.80 -5.05 -3.45
C ALA A 133 -4.95 -4.66 -4.40
N TYR A 134 -5.18 -3.37 -4.58
CA TYR A 134 -6.15 -2.87 -5.55
C TYR A 134 -5.40 -2.24 -6.74
N PRO A 135 -5.49 -2.82 -7.96
CA PRO A 135 -4.67 -2.40 -9.09
C PRO A 135 -5.25 -1.23 -9.89
N ARG A 136 -6.35 -0.63 -9.46
CA ARG A 136 -7.05 0.45 -10.17
C ARG A 136 -7.02 1.77 -9.41
N GLU A 137 -7.37 2.85 -10.09
CA GLU A 137 -7.53 4.15 -9.46
C GLU A 137 -8.79 4.20 -8.57
N TRP A 138 -8.80 5.11 -7.63
CA TRP A 138 -9.86 5.28 -6.65
C TRP A 138 -10.75 6.44 -7.07
N ASP A 139 -12.05 6.25 -7.17
CA ASP A 139 -13.00 7.35 -7.39
C ASP A 139 -13.22 8.12 -6.09
N TYR A 140 -12.24 8.95 -5.72
CA TYR A 140 -12.29 9.78 -4.51
C TYR A 140 -13.51 10.72 -4.48
N LYS A 141 -13.94 11.20 -5.65
CA LYS A 141 -15.14 12.05 -5.76
C LYS A 141 -16.38 11.31 -5.31
N ARG A 142 -16.51 10.05 -5.71
CA ARG A 142 -17.65 9.22 -5.30
C ARG A 142 -17.60 8.88 -3.81
N PHE A 143 -16.41 8.57 -3.26
CA PHE A 143 -16.24 8.40 -1.82
C PHE A 143 -16.67 9.65 -1.05
N ARG A 144 -16.23 10.84 -1.49
CA ARG A 144 -16.60 12.10 -0.85
C ARG A 144 -18.11 12.32 -0.86
N ALA A 145 -18.76 12.12 -2.02
CA ALA A 145 -20.20 12.25 -2.13
C ALA A 145 -20.99 11.30 -1.20
N ILE A 146 -20.50 10.07 -1.02
CA ILE A 146 -21.11 9.12 -0.07
C ILE A 146 -20.93 9.61 1.38
N CYS A 147 -19.70 10.03 1.74
CA CYS A 147 -19.41 10.54 3.07
C CYS A 147 -20.27 11.78 3.42
N ASP A 148 -20.46 12.70 2.47
CA ASP A 148 -21.27 13.90 2.67
C ASP A 148 -22.74 13.57 2.94
N LYS A 149 -23.30 12.57 2.24
CA LYS A 149 -24.69 12.13 2.45
C LYS A 149 -24.98 11.63 3.87
N ILE A 150 -23.96 11.09 4.55
CA ILE A 150 -24.13 10.47 5.88
C ILE A 150 -23.40 11.22 6.99
N GLY A 151 -22.71 12.32 6.67
CA GLY A 151 -21.91 13.10 7.62
C GLY A 151 -20.68 12.37 8.16
N ALA A 152 -20.05 11.50 7.34
CA ALA A 152 -18.87 10.74 7.72
C ALA A 152 -17.57 11.45 7.36
N TYR A 153 -16.50 11.21 8.12
CA TYR A 153 -15.14 11.55 7.70
C TYR A 153 -14.70 10.65 6.53
N MET A 154 -14.02 11.25 5.56
CA MET A 154 -13.33 10.54 4.50
C MET A 154 -11.84 10.45 4.83
N MET A 155 -11.35 9.26 5.12
CA MET A 155 -9.93 8.97 5.28
C MET A 155 -9.41 8.28 4.03
N VAL A 156 -8.25 8.70 3.53
CA VAL A 156 -7.54 7.99 2.47
C VAL A 156 -6.23 7.43 3.00
N ASP A 157 -6.06 6.12 2.92
CA ASP A 157 -4.78 5.45 3.14
C ASP A 157 -4.08 5.24 1.79
N MET A 158 -3.21 6.19 1.44
CA MET A 158 -2.47 6.15 0.16
C MET A 158 -1.12 5.41 0.26
N ALA A 159 -0.91 4.61 1.30
CA ALA A 159 0.38 3.99 1.60
C ALA A 159 1.04 3.31 0.39
N HIS A 160 0.28 2.56 -0.41
CA HIS A 160 0.82 1.87 -1.58
C HIS A 160 1.16 2.79 -2.74
N ILE A 161 0.40 3.85 -2.93
CA ILE A 161 0.49 4.73 -4.11
C ILE A 161 1.09 6.10 -3.80
N SER A 162 1.54 6.34 -2.57
CA SER A 162 2.00 7.68 -2.13
C SER A 162 3.10 8.26 -3.02
N GLY A 163 4.03 7.45 -3.51
CA GLY A 163 5.05 7.89 -4.47
C GLY A 163 4.46 8.27 -5.83
N LEU A 164 3.39 7.59 -6.26
CA LEU A 164 2.70 7.92 -7.52
C LEU A 164 1.89 9.22 -7.38
N VAL A 165 1.26 9.45 -6.22
CA VAL A 165 0.59 10.71 -5.88
C VAL A 165 1.60 11.87 -5.82
N ALA A 166 2.74 11.68 -5.16
CA ALA A 166 3.82 12.67 -5.12
C ALA A 166 4.34 12.98 -6.52
N GLY A 167 4.53 11.97 -7.37
CA GLY A 167 4.92 12.12 -8.77
C GLY A 167 3.83 12.68 -9.69
N ALA A 168 2.62 12.93 -9.18
CA ALA A 168 1.46 13.41 -9.95
C ALA A 168 1.10 12.52 -11.16
N VAL A 169 1.17 11.19 -10.99
CA VAL A 169 0.88 10.22 -12.07
C VAL A 169 -0.38 9.39 -11.82
N VAL A 170 -1.02 9.61 -10.69
CA VAL A 170 -2.35 9.10 -10.29
C VAL A 170 -3.14 10.22 -9.64
N ASP A 171 -4.44 10.03 -9.50
CA ASP A 171 -5.33 11.03 -8.89
C ASP A 171 -4.93 11.35 -7.45
N SER A 172 -5.09 12.63 -7.09
CA SER A 172 -4.77 13.14 -5.76
C SER A 172 -5.95 12.96 -4.80
N PRO A 173 -5.75 12.32 -3.62
CA PRO A 173 -6.81 12.23 -2.62
C PRO A 173 -7.08 13.55 -1.90
N PHE A 174 -6.15 14.51 -1.96
CA PHE A 174 -6.15 15.70 -1.13
C PHE A 174 -7.27 16.70 -1.47
N ASP A 175 -7.90 16.60 -2.64
CA ASP A 175 -9.03 17.44 -2.99
C ASP A 175 -10.32 16.99 -2.30
N TYR A 176 -10.39 15.72 -1.85
CA TYR A 176 -11.61 15.10 -1.35
C TYR A 176 -11.55 14.65 0.12
N ALA A 177 -10.38 14.23 0.59
CA ALA A 177 -10.22 13.63 1.91
C ALA A 177 -10.22 14.68 3.05
N ASP A 178 -10.70 14.28 4.22
CA ASP A 178 -10.51 15.02 5.47
C ASP A 178 -9.13 14.72 6.08
N VAL A 179 -8.71 13.45 6.00
CA VAL A 179 -7.42 12.96 6.50
C VAL A 179 -6.81 12.00 5.48
N VAL A 180 -5.51 12.11 5.28
CA VAL A 180 -4.74 11.18 4.43
C VAL A 180 -3.61 10.58 5.24
N THR A 181 -3.49 9.26 5.24
CA THR A 181 -2.37 8.55 5.86
C THR A 181 -1.49 7.89 4.83
N SER A 182 -0.25 7.66 5.17
CA SER A 182 0.66 6.87 4.34
C SER A 182 1.74 6.20 5.18
N THR A 183 2.27 5.10 4.66
CA THR A 183 3.64 4.68 4.93
C THR A 183 4.59 5.46 4.04
N THR A 184 5.86 5.52 4.43
CA THR A 184 6.86 6.28 3.67
C THR A 184 7.86 5.39 2.91
N HIS A 185 7.77 4.06 3.10
CA HIS A 185 8.75 3.07 2.63
C HIS A 185 8.31 2.21 1.45
N LYS A 186 7.22 2.57 0.76
CA LYS A 186 6.74 1.88 -0.45
C LYS A 186 7.14 2.68 -1.71
N THR A 187 6.19 3.04 -2.57
CA THR A 187 6.46 3.81 -3.78
C THR A 187 7.13 5.17 -3.53
N LEU A 188 6.99 5.73 -2.32
CA LEU A 188 7.66 6.97 -1.91
C LEU A 188 9.18 6.80 -1.69
N ARG A 189 9.68 5.57 -1.55
CA ARG A 189 11.11 5.20 -1.40
C ARG A 189 11.80 5.81 -0.18
N GLY A 190 11.07 6.06 0.89
CA GLY A 190 11.60 6.59 2.15
C GLY A 190 11.92 5.51 3.19
N PRO A 191 12.33 5.92 4.40
CA PRO A 191 12.52 5.01 5.53
C PRO A 191 11.19 4.39 5.98
N ARG A 192 11.25 3.34 6.80
CA ARG A 192 10.04 2.76 7.41
C ARG A 192 9.49 3.69 8.47
N SER A 193 8.39 4.37 8.12
CA SER A 193 7.67 5.31 8.96
C SER A 193 6.21 5.44 8.52
N GLY A 194 5.42 6.22 9.27
CA GLY A 194 4.09 6.67 8.91
C GLY A 194 4.01 8.19 8.88
N ILE A 195 3.03 8.71 8.19
CA ILE A 195 2.75 10.15 8.10
C ILE A 195 1.24 10.35 8.03
N ILE A 196 0.75 11.40 8.65
CA ILE A 196 -0.67 11.80 8.64
C ILE A 196 -0.76 13.23 8.14
N PHE A 197 -1.62 13.44 7.15
CA PHE A 197 -2.05 14.75 6.67
C PHE A 197 -3.49 14.97 7.11
N PHE A 198 -3.83 16.15 7.55
CA PHE A 198 -5.18 16.49 8.00
C PHE A 198 -5.57 17.89 7.55
N ARG A 199 -6.87 18.04 7.22
CA ARG A 199 -7.43 19.36 6.87
C ARG A 199 -7.33 20.31 8.06
N LYS A 200 -7.08 21.58 7.73
CA LYS A 200 -7.12 22.70 8.67
C LYS A 200 -7.73 23.94 8.02
N GLY A 201 -7.91 25.00 8.79
CA GLY A 201 -8.60 26.19 8.33
C GLY A 201 -10.12 26.00 8.32
N LYS A 202 -10.82 26.72 7.47
CA LYS A 202 -12.28 26.73 7.42
C LYS A 202 -12.85 25.78 6.39
N LYS A 203 -13.95 25.11 6.75
CA LYS A 203 -14.80 24.37 5.83
C LYS A 203 -15.61 25.33 4.96
N GLU A 204 -16.24 24.81 3.92
CA GLU A 204 -17.11 25.62 3.03
C GLU A 204 -18.29 26.28 3.76
N ASN A 205 -18.80 25.64 4.81
CA ASN A 205 -19.86 26.18 5.66
C ASN A 205 -19.38 27.24 6.68
N GLY A 206 -18.09 27.57 6.70
CA GLY A 206 -17.49 28.57 7.58
C GLY A 206 -16.99 28.03 8.94
N GLU A 207 -17.30 26.79 9.29
CA GLU A 207 -16.77 26.13 10.51
C GLU A 207 -15.29 25.87 10.36
N GLU A 208 -14.54 25.88 11.46
CA GLU A 208 -13.13 25.47 11.47
C GLU A 208 -13.00 23.94 11.56
N TYR A 209 -11.95 23.42 10.89
CA TYR A 209 -11.54 22.03 11.11
C TYR A 209 -10.87 21.91 12.49
N ASP A 210 -11.31 20.95 13.29
CA ASP A 210 -10.74 20.63 14.61
C ASP A 210 -9.75 19.45 14.59
N LEU A 211 -9.33 19.04 13.39
CA LEU A 211 -8.56 17.79 13.19
C LEU A 211 -7.13 17.87 13.72
N GLU A 212 -6.48 19.03 13.65
CA GLU A 212 -5.07 19.22 14.03
C GLU A 212 -4.82 18.84 15.49
N ALA A 213 -5.57 19.42 16.41
CA ALA A 213 -5.42 19.15 17.84
C ALA A 213 -5.74 17.68 18.17
N ARG A 214 -6.82 17.14 17.61
CA ARG A 214 -7.29 15.77 17.86
C ARG A 214 -6.28 14.73 17.37
N ILE A 215 -5.75 14.89 16.15
CA ILE A 215 -4.80 13.94 15.57
C ILE A 215 -3.45 14.04 16.27
N ASN A 216 -2.95 15.24 16.52
CA ASN A 216 -1.68 15.41 17.23
C ASN A 216 -1.73 14.83 18.65
N GLN A 217 -2.83 15.04 19.39
CA GLN A 217 -3.02 14.45 20.71
C GLN A 217 -3.15 12.93 20.65
N ALA A 218 -3.76 12.38 19.61
CA ALA A 218 -3.85 10.94 19.43
C ALA A 218 -2.48 10.31 19.16
N VAL A 219 -1.60 10.97 18.42
CA VAL A 219 -0.21 10.51 18.24
C VAL A 219 0.54 10.59 19.55
N PHE A 220 0.59 11.75 20.16
CA PHE A 220 1.21 11.98 21.47
C PHE A 220 0.35 12.98 22.27
N PRO A 221 0.00 12.64 23.51
CA PRO A 221 0.47 11.54 24.36
C PRO A 221 -0.34 10.22 24.28
N ALA A 222 -1.39 10.12 23.45
CA ALA A 222 -2.30 8.99 23.61
C ALA A 222 -1.72 7.63 23.19
N LEU A 223 -1.01 7.53 22.05
CA LEU A 223 -0.55 6.25 21.50
C LEU A 223 0.96 6.05 21.52
N GLN A 224 1.73 7.12 21.41
CA GLN A 224 3.19 7.07 21.28
C GLN A 224 3.87 7.89 22.37
N GLY A 225 5.18 7.65 22.59
CA GLY A 225 6.09 8.48 23.37
C GLY A 225 7.00 9.31 22.47
N GLY A 226 8.32 9.27 22.72
CA GLY A 226 9.29 10.04 21.96
C GLY A 226 9.32 9.72 20.47
N PRO A 227 9.34 10.73 19.61
CA PRO A 227 9.50 10.54 18.16
C PRO A 227 10.83 9.88 17.82
N HIS A 228 10.85 9.13 16.71
CA HIS A 228 12.07 8.55 16.17
C HIS A 228 12.76 9.59 15.25
N ASN A 229 13.55 10.48 15.84
CA ASN A 229 14.13 11.63 15.14
C ASN A 229 15.03 11.25 13.96
N HIS A 230 15.79 10.15 14.06
CA HIS A 230 16.62 9.63 12.96
C HIS A 230 15.76 9.20 11.76
N THR A 231 14.59 8.62 12.00
CA THR A 231 13.65 8.23 10.94
C THR A 231 13.00 9.46 10.31
N ILE A 232 12.63 10.47 11.13
CA ILE A 232 12.06 11.74 10.62
C ILE A 232 13.10 12.47 9.75
N ALA A 233 14.37 12.48 10.17
CA ALA A 233 15.47 13.05 9.39
C ALA A 233 15.65 12.32 8.05
N ALA A 234 15.63 10.98 8.06
CA ALA A 234 15.70 10.17 6.84
C ALA A 234 14.49 10.40 5.92
N LEU A 235 13.28 10.52 6.50
CA LEU A 235 12.08 10.88 5.75
C LEU A 235 12.19 12.28 5.13
N CYS A 236 12.75 13.23 5.86
CA CYS A 236 12.99 14.60 5.37
C CYS A 236 13.88 14.61 4.12
N VAL A 237 14.90 13.71 4.05
CA VAL A 237 15.74 13.52 2.86
C VAL A 237 14.94 12.88 1.72
N ALA A 238 14.19 11.81 1.99
CA ALA A 238 13.36 11.15 0.98
C ALA A 238 12.32 12.09 0.37
N LEU A 239 11.68 12.93 1.17
CA LEU A 239 10.73 13.93 0.70
C LEU A 239 11.40 15.04 -0.15
N LYS A 240 12.66 15.39 0.15
CA LYS A 240 13.45 16.27 -0.75
C LYS A 240 13.61 15.63 -2.12
N GLN A 241 13.95 14.35 -2.16
CA GLN A 241 14.08 13.60 -3.42
C GLN A 241 12.72 13.48 -4.15
N ALA A 242 11.62 13.24 -3.41
CA ALA A 242 10.28 13.14 -3.99
C ALA A 242 9.79 14.46 -4.65
N ASN A 243 10.41 15.59 -4.31
CA ASN A 243 10.14 16.90 -4.92
C ASN A 243 10.93 17.17 -6.21
N THR A 244 11.70 16.21 -6.74
CA THR A 244 12.55 16.42 -7.91
C THR A 244 11.88 15.93 -9.20
N PRO A 245 12.27 16.49 -10.39
CA PRO A 245 11.82 15.97 -11.68
C PRO A 245 12.16 14.50 -11.91
N GLU A 246 13.31 14.05 -11.41
CA GLU A 246 13.77 12.65 -11.51
C GLU A 246 12.80 11.71 -10.79
N PHE A 247 12.26 12.12 -9.66
CA PHE A 247 11.26 11.32 -8.95
C PHE A 247 9.94 11.21 -9.74
N LYS A 248 9.53 12.30 -10.41
CA LYS A 248 8.37 12.27 -11.31
C LYS A 248 8.61 11.30 -12.47
N THR A 249 9.79 11.34 -13.07
CA THR A 249 10.20 10.39 -14.13
C THR A 249 10.15 8.95 -13.63
N TYR A 250 10.67 8.68 -12.43
CA TYR A 250 10.56 7.37 -11.79
C TYR A 250 9.09 6.94 -11.63
N ALA A 251 8.22 7.80 -11.11
CA ALA A 251 6.82 7.46 -10.89
C ALA A 251 6.09 7.16 -12.21
N GLN A 252 6.38 7.90 -13.27
CA GLN A 252 5.87 7.63 -14.62
C GLN A 252 6.36 6.28 -15.14
N GLN A 253 7.65 5.97 -14.94
CA GLN A 253 8.23 4.72 -15.39
C GLN A 253 7.65 3.52 -14.63
N VAL A 254 7.37 3.66 -13.34
CA VAL A 254 6.69 2.60 -12.55
C VAL A 254 5.35 2.21 -13.18
N LYS A 255 4.52 3.18 -13.58
CA LYS A 255 3.23 2.90 -14.25
C LYS A 255 3.43 2.26 -15.62
N LYS A 256 4.35 2.78 -16.44
CA LYS A 256 4.65 2.20 -17.77
C LYS A 256 5.11 0.76 -17.67
N ASN A 257 5.99 0.47 -16.73
CA ASN A 257 6.49 -0.87 -16.48
C ASN A 257 5.38 -1.83 -16.02
N ALA A 258 4.47 -1.35 -15.16
CA ALA A 258 3.34 -2.15 -14.72
C ALA A 258 2.37 -2.45 -15.87
N ASP A 259 2.08 -1.48 -16.72
CA ASP A 259 1.23 -1.64 -17.90
C ASP A 259 1.85 -2.62 -18.92
N ALA A 260 3.13 -2.47 -19.25
CA ALA A 260 3.84 -3.37 -20.16
C ALA A 260 3.85 -4.81 -19.62
N MET A 261 4.17 -4.99 -18.35
CA MET A 261 4.14 -6.30 -17.69
C MET A 261 2.74 -6.91 -17.70
N ALA A 262 1.71 -6.14 -17.35
CA ALA A 262 0.32 -6.61 -17.34
C ALA A 262 -0.14 -7.06 -18.72
N LYS A 263 0.13 -6.26 -19.76
CA LYS A 263 -0.18 -6.61 -21.17
C LYS A 263 0.54 -7.89 -21.59
N ARG A 264 1.81 -8.04 -21.23
CA ARG A 264 2.58 -9.25 -21.55
C ARG A 264 2.00 -10.47 -20.85
N MET A 265 1.64 -10.38 -19.56
CA MET A 265 1.00 -11.46 -18.82
C MET A 265 -0.33 -11.88 -19.45
N VAL A 266 -1.18 -10.93 -19.83
CA VAL A 266 -2.46 -11.21 -20.54
C VAL A 266 -2.21 -11.87 -21.88
N SER A 267 -1.21 -11.42 -22.65
CA SER A 267 -0.86 -12.04 -23.95
C SER A 267 -0.35 -13.49 -23.82
N LYS A 268 0.10 -13.88 -22.63
CA LYS A 268 0.45 -15.26 -22.28
C LYS A 268 -0.73 -16.09 -21.75
N GLY A 269 -1.92 -15.53 -21.73
CA GLY A 269 -3.13 -16.21 -21.27
C GLY A 269 -3.39 -16.12 -19.75
N LEU A 270 -2.58 -15.38 -19.00
CA LEU A 270 -2.78 -15.23 -17.56
C LEU A 270 -3.96 -14.28 -17.27
N THR A 271 -4.73 -14.62 -16.25
CA THR A 271 -5.89 -13.83 -15.81
C THR A 271 -5.44 -12.79 -14.77
N LEU A 272 -5.71 -11.51 -15.05
CA LEU A 272 -5.46 -10.43 -14.10
C LEU A 272 -6.79 -9.91 -13.53
N ILE A 273 -6.83 -9.67 -12.23
CA ILE A 273 -7.97 -9.02 -11.58
C ILE A 273 -8.18 -7.65 -12.23
N SER A 274 -9.42 -7.34 -12.58
CA SER A 274 -9.84 -6.17 -13.36
C SER A 274 -9.24 -6.07 -14.78
N GLY A 275 -8.58 -7.11 -15.29
CA GLY A 275 -8.01 -7.16 -16.62
C GLY A 275 -6.70 -6.38 -16.83
N GLY A 276 -6.11 -5.80 -15.77
CA GLY A 276 -4.87 -5.03 -15.88
C GLY A 276 -4.58 -4.15 -14.66
N THR A 277 -3.84 -3.06 -14.86
CA THR A 277 -3.46 -2.15 -13.78
C THR A 277 -3.44 -0.69 -14.23
N GLU A 278 -3.65 0.22 -13.27
CA GLU A 278 -3.51 1.68 -13.41
C GLU A 278 -2.46 2.27 -12.46
N ASN A 279 -1.78 1.41 -11.68
CA ASN A 279 -0.77 1.84 -10.72
C ASN A 279 0.51 0.98 -10.79
N HIS A 280 1.16 0.71 -9.66
CA HIS A 280 2.45 0.02 -9.58
C HIS A 280 2.34 -1.49 -9.35
N LEU A 281 1.13 -2.02 -9.14
CA LEU A 281 0.94 -3.43 -8.79
C LEU A 281 0.01 -4.14 -9.77
N ILE A 282 0.22 -5.44 -9.88
CA ILE A 282 -0.58 -6.37 -10.66
C ILE A 282 -1.08 -7.46 -9.71
N LEU A 283 -2.34 -7.82 -9.83
CA LEU A 283 -2.94 -8.92 -9.10
C LEU A 283 -3.34 -10.02 -10.09
N CYS A 284 -2.59 -11.12 -10.10
CA CYS A 284 -2.81 -12.25 -11.00
C CYS A 284 -3.66 -13.31 -10.29
N ASP A 285 -4.77 -13.70 -10.92
CA ASP A 285 -5.63 -14.81 -10.47
C ASP A 285 -5.11 -16.13 -11.05
N LEU A 286 -4.75 -17.06 -10.19
CA LEU A 286 -4.22 -18.38 -10.56
C LEU A 286 -5.26 -19.50 -10.52
N ARG A 287 -6.51 -19.18 -10.15
CA ARG A 287 -7.59 -20.18 -10.06
C ARG A 287 -7.96 -20.78 -11.42
N PRO A 288 -7.96 -20.01 -12.54
CA PRO A 288 -8.16 -20.59 -13.87
C PRO A 288 -7.12 -21.66 -14.24
N GLU A 289 -5.86 -21.51 -13.75
CA GLU A 289 -4.79 -22.50 -13.93
C GLU A 289 -4.86 -23.67 -12.91
N GLY A 290 -5.86 -23.67 -12.05
CA GLY A 290 -6.00 -24.69 -10.99
C GLY A 290 -4.93 -24.60 -9.90
N LEU A 291 -4.20 -23.49 -9.79
CA LEU A 291 -3.16 -23.24 -8.80
C LEU A 291 -3.66 -22.40 -7.62
N THR A 292 -2.92 -22.44 -6.53
CA THR A 292 -3.05 -21.49 -5.43
C THR A 292 -1.83 -20.58 -5.37
N GLY A 293 -2.03 -19.34 -4.86
CA GLY A 293 -0.92 -18.41 -4.63
C GLY A 293 0.19 -18.99 -3.75
N SER A 294 -0.17 -19.85 -2.79
CA SER A 294 0.82 -20.52 -1.92
C SER A 294 1.76 -21.44 -2.69
N LYS A 295 1.28 -22.16 -3.70
CA LYS A 295 2.13 -23.02 -4.54
C LYS A 295 3.04 -22.20 -5.44
N ALA A 296 2.47 -21.20 -6.11
CA ALA A 296 3.23 -20.29 -6.96
C ALA A 296 4.32 -19.56 -6.15
N GLU A 297 4.00 -19.02 -4.97
CA GLU A 297 4.96 -18.35 -4.08
C GLU A 297 6.16 -19.27 -3.77
N LYS A 298 5.94 -20.60 -3.52
CA LYS A 298 7.03 -21.53 -3.24
C LYS A 298 7.93 -21.79 -4.46
N VAL A 299 7.37 -21.93 -5.65
CA VAL A 299 8.17 -22.07 -6.88
C VAL A 299 9.02 -20.81 -7.10
N PHE A 300 8.43 -19.63 -6.97
CA PHE A 300 9.13 -18.37 -7.18
C PHE A 300 10.20 -18.09 -6.12
N GLU A 301 9.95 -18.46 -4.85
CA GLU A 301 10.94 -18.39 -3.77
C GLU A 301 12.20 -19.18 -4.12
N LEU A 302 12.03 -20.41 -4.64
CA LEU A 302 13.15 -21.27 -5.06
C LEU A 302 13.84 -20.75 -6.33
N ALA A 303 13.13 -20.00 -7.17
CA ALA A 303 13.64 -19.41 -8.40
C ALA A 303 14.24 -17.99 -8.21
N SER A 304 14.48 -17.53 -6.99
CA SER A 304 14.97 -16.17 -6.67
C SER A 304 14.07 -15.04 -7.20
N ILE A 305 12.76 -15.29 -7.33
CA ILE A 305 11.76 -14.31 -7.75
C ILE A 305 10.87 -13.96 -6.56
N THR A 306 10.93 -12.73 -6.08
CA THR A 306 10.13 -12.28 -4.94
C THR A 306 8.78 -11.73 -5.39
N LEU A 307 7.73 -12.41 -5.03
CA LEU A 307 6.33 -11.98 -5.07
C LEU A 307 5.61 -12.52 -3.84
N ASN A 308 4.35 -12.16 -3.61
CA ASN A 308 3.60 -12.76 -2.51
C ASN A 308 2.27 -13.35 -2.98
N LYS A 309 1.89 -14.44 -2.31
CA LYS A 309 0.50 -14.91 -2.40
C LYS A 309 -0.46 -13.83 -1.92
N ASN A 310 -1.61 -13.72 -2.58
CA ASN A 310 -2.62 -12.74 -2.26
C ASN A 310 -4.01 -13.30 -2.54
N SER A 311 -4.95 -13.02 -1.63
CA SER A 311 -6.35 -13.34 -1.90
C SER A 311 -6.85 -12.52 -3.08
N VAL A 312 -7.76 -13.10 -3.83
CA VAL A 312 -8.50 -12.45 -4.93
C VAL A 312 -9.99 -12.48 -4.65
N ALA A 313 -10.73 -11.56 -5.21
CA ALA A 313 -12.18 -11.48 -5.03
C ALA A 313 -12.83 -12.84 -5.41
N GLY A 314 -13.71 -13.33 -4.55
CA GLY A 314 -14.33 -14.67 -4.71
C GLY A 314 -13.54 -15.82 -4.06
N ASP A 315 -12.41 -15.58 -3.41
CA ASP A 315 -11.73 -16.61 -2.61
C ASP A 315 -12.58 -17.04 -1.41
N THR A 316 -12.70 -18.34 -1.22
CA THR A 316 -13.48 -18.91 -0.12
C THR A 316 -12.69 -19.00 1.19
N SER A 317 -11.36 -18.90 1.13
CA SER A 317 -10.47 -19.03 2.29
C SER A 317 -9.24 -18.13 2.15
N ALA A 318 -9.01 -17.30 3.15
CA ALA A 318 -7.78 -16.50 3.27
C ALA A 318 -6.49 -17.34 3.49
N LEU A 319 -6.64 -18.60 3.89
CA LEU A 319 -5.52 -19.52 4.08
C LEU A 319 -5.05 -20.16 2.76
N MET A 320 -5.89 -20.16 1.74
CA MET A 320 -5.59 -20.67 0.40
C MET A 320 -5.84 -19.58 -0.64
N PRO A 321 -5.03 -18.51 -0.65
CA PRO A 321 -5.23 -17.40 -1.56
C PRO A 321 -5.08 -17.87 -3.01
N GLY A 322 -6.03 -17.44 -3.87
CA GLY A 322 -6.11 -17.84 -5.26
C GLY A 322 -5.17 -17.09 -6.20
N GLY A 323 -4.48 -16.06 -5.73
CA GLY A 323 -3.65 -15.24 -6.58
C GLY A 323 -2.28 -14.88 -6.02
N VAL A 324 -1.54 -14.12 -6.81
CA VAL A 324 -0.26 -13.52 -6.44
C VAL A 324 -0.27 -12.03 -6.76
N ARG A 325 0.37 -11.24 -5.90
CA ARG A 325 0.59 -9.81 -6.08
C ARG A 325 2.02 -9.53 -6.50
N ILE A 326 2.18 -8.69 -7.52
CA ILE A 326 3.45 -8.34 -8.13
C ILE A 326 3.55 -6.82 -8.18
N GLY A 327 4.70 -6.25 -7.84
CA GLY A 327 4.94 -4.81 -7.87
C GLY A 327 6.13 -4.45 -8.73
N THR A 328 6.11 -3.27 -9.36
CA THR A 328 7.14 -2.84 -10.31
C THR A 328 8.10 -1.78 -9.75
N ALA A 329 7.78 -1.16 -8.62
CA ALA A 329 8.52 -0.02 -8.09
C ALA A 329 10.00 -0.30 -7.78
N ALA A 330 10.31 -1.48 -7.20
CA ALA A 330 11.67 -1.82 -6.78
C ALA A 330 12.62 -2.00 -7.96
N LEU A 331 12.23 -2.77 -8.98
CA LEU A 331 13.04 -2.97 -10.18
C LEU A 331 13.14 -1.70 -11.03
N THR A 332 12.07 -0.87 -11.08
CA THR A 332 12.13 0.44 -11.74
C THR A 332 13.20 1.33 -11.10
N SER A 333 13.34 1.30 -9.77
CA SER A 333 14.42 2.03 -9.06
C SER A 333 15.82 1.53 -9.45
N ARG A 334 15.94 0.30 -9.96
CA ARG A 334 17.19 -0.28 -10.48
C ARG A 334 17.43 0.01 -11.98
N GLY A 335 16.54 0.79 -12.60
CA GLY A 335 16.67 1.14 -14.02
C GLY A 335 16.07 0.12 -14.98
N PHE A 336 15.19 -0.76 -14.52
CA PHE A 336 14.41 -1.64 -15.39
C PHE A 336 13.37 -0.83 -16.17
N MET A 337 13.24 -1.12 -17.46
CA MET A 337 12.32 -0.48 -18.39
C MET A 337 11.27 -1.49 -18.89
N GLU A 338 10.37 -1.06 -19.76
CA GLU A 338 9.24 -1.87 -20.24
C GLU A 338 9.67 -3.24 -20.78
N ALA A 339 10.70 -3.29 -21.63
CA ALA A 339 11.21 -4.56 -22.20
C ALA A 339 11.77 -5.51 -21.12
N ASP A 340 12.41 -4.97 -20.08
CA ASP A 340 12.87 -5.78 -18.95
C ASP A 340 11.68 -6.38 -18.19
N PHE A 341 10.58 -5.62 -18.04
CA PHE A 341 9.38 -6.11 -17.36
C PHE A 341 8.56 -7.09 -18.21
N GLU A 342 8.63 -7.00 -19.54
CA GLU A 342 8.12 -8.07 -20.42
C GLU A 342 8.89 -9.37 -20.21
N ALA A 343 10.23 -9.30 -20.07
CA ALA A 343 11.04 -10.46 -19.73
C ALA A 343 10.71 -11.01 -18.33
N VAL A 344 10.48 -10.15 -17.33
CA VAL A 344 9.98 -10.58 -16.00
C VAL A 344 8.64 -11.29 -16.12
N ALA A 345 7.71 -10.80 -16.95
CA ALA A 345 6.42 -11.46 -17.18
C ALA A 345 6.58 -12.84 -17.81
N ASP A 346 7.54 -13.00 -18.72
CA ASP A 346 7.86 -14.31 -19.33
C ASP A 346 8.41 -15.29 -18.27
N LEU A 347 9.30 -14.85 -17.38
CA LEU A 347 9.80 -15.68 -16.27
C LEU A 347 8.68 -16.07 -15.29
N ILE A 348 7.75 -15.16 -15.01
CA ILE A 348 6.58 -15.46 -14.17
C ILE A 348 5.67 -16.49 -14.85
N HIS A 349 5.38 -16.33 -16.14
CA HIS A 349 4.63 -17.32 -16.87
C HIS A 349 5.33 -18.69 -16.85
N GLU A 350 6.64 -18.75 -17.09
CA GLU A 350 7.42 -19.99 -17.03
C GLU A 350 7.32 -20.65 -15.64
N GLY A 351 7.45 -19.89 -14.56
CA GLY A 351 7.31 -20.39 -13.20
C GLY A 351 5.91 -20.95 -12.88
N ILE A 352 4.86 -20.31 -13.40
CA ILE A 352 3.47 -20.81 -13.31
C ILE A 352 3.35 -22.15 -14.05
N GLN A 353 3.90 -22.27 -15.27
CA GLN A 353 3.87 -23.53 -16.03
C GLN A 353 4.65 -24.65 -15.32
N ILE A 354 5.78 -24.34 -14.67
CA ILE A 354 6.50 -25.31 -13.84
C ILE A 354 5.62 -25.76 -12.66
N ALA A 355 4.96 -24.83 -11.98
CA ALA A 355 4.06 -25.15 -10.86
C ALA A 355 2.91 -26.09 -11.28
N ILE A 356 2.33 -25.88 -12.47
CA ILE A 356 1.30 -26.74 -13.04
C ILE A 356 1.85 -28.16 -13.24
N ARG A 357 2.99 -28.31 -13.92
CA ARG A 357 3.60 -29.62 -14.18
C ARG A 357 3.99 -30.38 -12.92
N VAL A 358 4.48 -29.67 -11.92
CA VAL A 358 4.78 -30.30 -10.61
C VAL A 358 3.49 -30.73 -9.93
N GLN A 359 2.44 -29.91 -9.95
CA GLN A 359 1.14 -30.27 -9.37
C GLN A 359 0.50 -31.49 -10.05
N GLU A 360 0.61 -31.62 -11.36
CA GLU A 360 0.11 -32.78 -12.11
C GLU A 360 0.76 -34.09 -11.64
N LYS A 361 2.04 -34.05 -11.26
CA LYS A 361 2.80 -35.23 -10.77
C LYS A 361 2.59 -35.49 -9.27
N SER A 362 2.54 -34.45 -8.45
CA SER A 362 2.49 -34.56 -6.99
C SER A 362 1.08 -34.55 -6.40
N GLY A 363 0.08 -34.11 -7.20
CA GLY A 363 -1.30 -33.91 -6.73
C GLY A 363 -1.54 -32.50 -6.17
N LYS A 364 -2.81 -32.26 -5.78
CA LYS A 364 -3.29 -30.91 -5.40
C LYS A 364 -2.94 -30.49 -3.95
N ALA A 365 -2.57 -31.42 -3.08
CA ALA A 365 -2.28 -31.08 -1.68
C ALA A 365 -0.93 -30.39 -1.54
N LEU A 366 -0.88 -29.28 -0.79
CA LEU A 366 0.36 -28.50 -0.61
C LEU A 366 1.46 -29.32 0.07
N LYS A 367 1.10 -30.23 0.99
CA LYS A 367 2.04 -31.12 1.68
C LYS A 367 2.78 -32.08 0.74
N ASP A 368 2.16 -32.46 -0.37
CA ASP A 368 2.75 -33.36 -1.37
C ASP A 368 3.48 -32.56 -2.45
N PHE A 369 3.01 -31.34 -2.74
CA PHE A 369 3.59 -30.44 -3.72
C PHE A 369 4.97 -29.89 -3.30
N ILE A 370 5.13 -29.48 -2.03
CA ILE A 370 6.39 -28.86 -1.55
C ILE A 370 7.59 -29.80 -1.69
N PRO A 371 7.53 -31.08 -1.24
CA PRO A 371 8.66 -32.00 -1.44
C PRO A 371 8.98 -32.27 -2.90
N ALA A 372 7.99 -32.24 -3.79
CA ALA A 372 8.21 -32.45 -5.23
C ALA A 372 8.96 -31.30 -5.95
N LEU A 373 9.19 -30.18 -5.26
CA LEU A 373 10.01 -29.07 -5.78
C LEU A 373 11.51 -29.31 -5.58
N GLU A 374 11.90 -30.20 -4.65
CA GLU A 374 13.31 -30.45 -4.33
C GLU A 374 14.06 -31.03 -5.55
N GLY A 375 15.22 -30.46 -5.87
CA GLY A 375 16.06 -30.90 -6.98
C GLY A 375 15.44 -30.71 -8.37
N ASN A 376 14.38 -29.93 -8.52
CA ASN A 376 13.72 -29.72 -9.80
C ASN A 376 14.61 -28.89 -10.74
N ALA A 377 15.06 -29.52 -11.85
CA ALA A 377 15.95 -28.90 -12.81
C ALA A 377 15.34 -27.70 -13.54
N GLU A 378 14.01 -27.70 -13.76
CA GLU A 378 13.32 -26.57 -14.40
C GLU A 378 13.32 -25.34 -13.50
N ILE A 379 13.15 -25.51 -12.17
CA ILE A 379 13.24 -24.43 -11.20
C ILE A 379 14.68 -23.90 -11.14
N ALA A 380 15.70 -24.75 -11.17
CA ALA A 380 17.10 -24.33 -11.21
C ALA A 380 17.42 -23.53 -12.47
N ALA A 381 16.89 -23.94 -13.62
CA ALA A 381 17.05 -23.22 -14.88
C ALA A 381 16.33 -21.85 -14.85
N LEU A 382 15.12 -21.79 -14.29
CA LEU A 382 14.37 -20.54 -14.10
C LEU A 382 15.13 -19.59 -13.16
N LYS A 383 15.70 -20.11 -12.07
CA LYS A 383 16.52 -19.35 -11.12
C LYS A 383 17.72 -18.71 -11.85
N ALA A 384 18.47 -19.48 -12.63
CA ALA A 384 19.62 -18.95 -13.37
C ALA A 384 19.22 -17.79 -14.30
N LYS A 385 18.08 -17.90 -15.01
CA LYS A 385 17.56 -16.83 -15.86
C LYS A 385 17.17 -15.59 -15.04
N ALA A 386 16.48 -15.77 -13.90
CA ALA A 386 16.07 -14.69 -13.03
C ALA A 386 17.25 -13.93 -12.44
N GLU A 387 18.27 -14.66 -11.98
CA GLU A 387 19.51 -14.08 -11.44
C GLU A 387 20.33 -13.37 -12.52
N ALA A 388 20.42 -13.92 -13.72
CA ALA A 388 21.08 -13.26 -14.85
C ALA A 388 20.39 -11.94 -15.22
N LEU A 389 19.05 -11.92 -15.27
CA LEU A 389 18.30 -10.70 -15.51
C LEU A 389 18.47 -9.71 -14.34
N ALA A 390 18.40 -10.18 -13.10
CA ALA A 390 18.54 -9.33 -11.92
C ALA A 390 19.92 -8.70 -11.81
N THR A 391 20.99 -9.42 -12.15
CA THR A 391 22.38 -8.92 -12.09
C THR A 391 22.77 -8.04 -13.28
N SER A 392 21.96 -7.99 -14.34
CA SER A 392 22.20 -7.12 -15.50
C SER A 392 22.08 -5.62 -15.20
N LYS A 393 21.48 -5.25 -14.05
CA LYS A 393 21.31 -3.86 -13.62
C LYS A 393 21.95 -3.64 -12.24
N PRO A 394 22.52 -2.46 -11.98
CA PRO A 394 23.17 -2.17 -10.71
C PRO A 394 22.17 -2.09 -9.55
N MET A 395 22.68 -2.20 -8.32
CA MET A 395 21.95 -1.86 -7.11
C MET A 395 22.17 -0.38 -6.78
N PRO A 396 21.10 0.44 -6.70
CA PRO A 396 21.26 1.86 -6.39
C PRO A 396 21.92 2.08 -5.02
N GLY A 397 22.96 2.91 -4.99
CA GLY A 397 23.66 3.27 -3.76
C GLY A 397 24.49 2.15 -3.12
N PHE A 398 24.70 1.05 -3.83
CA PHE A 398 25.49 -0.08 -3.34
C PHE A 398 26.46 -0.56 -4.43
N ASP A 399 27.75 -0.56 -4.10
CA ASP A 399 28.77 -1.14 -4.97
C ASP A 399 28.89 -2.64 -4.67
N THR A 400 28.64 -3.46 -5.69
CA THR A 400 28.76 -4.92 -5.59
C THR A 400 30.18 -5.42 -5.94
N ALA A 401 31.10 -4.53 -6.35
CA ALA A 401 32.49 -4.90 -6.60
C ALA A 401 33.14 -5.37 -5.30
N GLY A 402 33.57 -6.61 -5.27
CA GLY A 402 34.20 -7.22 -4.09
C GLY A 402 33.31 -8.15 -3.26
N PHE A 403 32.03 -8.29 -3.61
CA PHE A 403 31.19 -9.35 -3.05
C PHE A 403 31.20 -10.57 -3.95
N THR A 404 31.65 -11.69 -3.43
CA THR A 404 31.43 -13.02 -4.03
C THR A 404 30.15 -13.60 -3.44
N LEU A 405 29.17 -13.92 -4.29
CA LEU A 405 27.95 -14.65 -3.93
C LEU A 405 28.26 -16.13 -3.70
#